data_7562c0dfe22967fd4e675711516988e4
#
_entry.id   7562c0dfe22967fd4e675711516988e4
#
_cell.length_a   1.000
_cell.length_b   1.000
_cell.length_c   1.000
_cell.angle_alpha   90.00
_cell.angle_beta   90.00
_cell.angle_gamma   90.00
#
_symmetry.space_group_name_H-M   'P 1'
#
loop_
_entity.id
_entity.type
_entity.pdbx_description
1 polymer ?
#
loop_
_entity_poly.entity_id
_entity_poly.type
_entity_poly.pdbx_seq_one_letter_code
_entity_poly.pdbx_strand_id
1 'polypeptide(L)'
;MKLGIMQPYFLPYIGYFQLIKAVDKYVIFDDVNYIMRGWINTNNFLVNGERILLTISLNKSSSNKLINQVEIVDNFTNFMKTVRQNYGKAPYFKDVYPLLERIVQFDDKCLSRFNANSIKEICNYLGINTTFLISSDLPKDCSLKGIAKGIEICKLLQTDVYINAIGGQKLYKKEDFALYDIVLYFLQTDNISYKQLNNVFIPNLSILDVLMFNSIKDANSLLDKYKLI
;
A
#
# COMPACT_ATOMS: atom_id res chain seq x y z
N MET A 1 11.60 -15.43 10.66
CA MET A 1 10.96 -14.84 9.47
C MET A 1 10.35 -13.50 9.83
N LYS A 2 10.50 -12.48 8.95
CA LYS A 2 9.86 -11.15 9.10
C LYS A 2 8.55 -11.10 8.33
N LEU A 3 7.50 -10.57 8.96
CA LEU A 3 6.15 -10.48 8.39
C LEU A 3 5.63 -9.04 8.44
N GLY A 4 4.97 -8.61 7.35
CA GLY A 4 4.13 -7.41 7.31
C GLY A 4 2.67 -7.78 7.05
N ILE A 5 1.73 -7.10 7.70
CA ILE A 5 0.29 -7.29 7.48
C ILE A 5 -0.35 -5.91 7.35
N MET A 6 -0.95 -5.60 6.20
CA MET A 6 -1.66 -4.33 5.98
C MET A 6 -2.84 -4.50 5.04
N GLN A 7 -3.84 -3.64 5.22
CA GLN A 7 -4.94 -3.49 4.26
C GLN A 7 -4.41 -3.06 2.90
N PRO A 8 -4.98 -3.55 1.78
CA PRO A 8 -4.58 -3.11 0.45
C PRO A 8 -5.10 -1.70 0.16
N TYR A 9 -4.20 -0.75 -0.09
CA TYR A 9 -4.52 0.63 -0.42
C TYR A 9 -4.32 0.93 -1.91
N PHE A 10 -5.09 1.88 -2.43
CA PHE A 10 -4.96 2.35 -3.81
C PHE A 10 -3.68 3.18 -3.99
N LEU A 11 -2.73 2.67 -4.78
CA LEU A 11 -1.45 3.31 -5.09
C LEU A 11 -0.83 3.98 -3.85
N PRO A 12 -0.53 3.21 -2.78
CA PRO A 12 -0.18 3.77 -1.48
C PRO A 12 1.10 4.62 -1.53
N TYR A 13 1.35 5.40 -0.48
CA TYR A 13 2.56 6.21 -0.36
C TYR A 13 3.81 5.34 -0.14
N ILE A 14 4.99 5.93 -0.25
CA ILE A 14 6.28 5.22 -0.23
C ILE A 14 6.48 4.35 1.03
N GLY A 15 6.02 4.79 2.21
CA GLY A 15 6.16 4.05 3.47
C GLY A 15 5.48 2.67 3.45
N TYR A 16 4.46 2.50 2.64
CA TYR A 16 3.82 1.21 2.43
C TYR A 16 4.77 0.23 1.70
N PHE A 17 5.50 0.71 0.69
CA PHE A 17 6.48 -0.09 -0.05
C PHE A 17 7.77 -0.30 0.73
N GLN A 18 8.15 0.63 1.60
CA GLN A 18 9.23 0.42 2.58
C GLN A 18 8.93 -0.78 3.49
N LEU A 19 7.68 -0.88 3.99
CA LEU A 19 7.24 -2.01 4.80
C LEU A 19 7.28 -3.32 4.01
N ILE A 20 6.81 -3.32 2.75
CA ILE A 20 6.88 -4.52 1.91
C ILE A 20 8.34 -4.95 1.71
N LYS A 21 9.24 -4.03 1.37
CA LYS A 21 10.66 -4.31 1.14
C LYS A 21 11.39 -4.80 2.40
N ALA A 22 10.93 -4.41 3.59
CA ALA A 22 11.55 -4.73 4.88
C ALA A 22 11.26 -6.15 5.39
N VAL A 23 10.35 -6.90 4.75
CA VAL A 23 9.86 -8.20 5.25
C VAL A 23 10.06 -9.34 4.23
N ASP A 24 10.09 -10.57 4.75
CA ASP A 24 10.20 -11.77 3.93
C ASP A 24 8.86 -12.13 3.29
N LYS A 25 7.77 -11.98 4.07
CA LYS A 25 6.40 -12.20 3.63
C LYS A 25 5.52 -11.01 3.96
N TYR A 26 4.58 -10.73 3.08
CA TYR A 26 3.63 -9.63 3.24
C TYR A 26 2.21 -10.12 3.02
N VAL A 27 1.34 -9.95 4.02
CA VAL A 27 -0.06 -10.37 3.97
C VAL A 27 -0.93 -9.19 3.59
N ILE A 28 -1.61 -9.31 2.47
CA ILE A 28 -2.69 -8.41 2.03
C ILE A 28 -3.90 -8.68 2.93
N PHE A 29 -4.21 -7.75 3.83
CA PHE A 29 -5.24 -7.91 4.86
C PHE A 29 -6.60 -7.48 4.32
N ASP A 30 -7.21 -8.34 3.50
CA ASP A 30 -8.41 -8.07 2.69
C ASP A 30 -9.72 -8.43 3.38
N ASP A 31 -9.69 -9.32 4.37
CA ASP A 31 -10.83 -9.86 5.11
C ASP A 31 -11.09 -9.12 6.43
N VAL A 32 -10.97 -7.80 6.38
CA VAL A 32 -11.33 -6.86 7.45
C VAL A 32 -12.28 -5.79 6.91
N ASN A 33 -12.97 -5.10 7.82
CA ASN A 33 -13.97 -4.10 7.46
C ASN A 33 -13.38 -2.98 6.57
N TYR A 34 -14.11 -2.63 5.53
CA TYR A 34 -13.81 -1.48 4.70
C TYR A 34 -13.94 -0.19 5.52
N ILE A 35 -12.92 0.66 5.47
CA ILE A 35 -12.90 1.94 6.19
C ILE A 35 -13.38 3.04 5.25
N MET A 36 -14.57 3.56 5.52
CA MET A 36 -15.11 4.70 4.78
C MET A 36 -14.21 5.93 4.92
N ARG A 37 -13.96 6.62 3.80
CA ARG A 37 -13.08 7.81 3.75
C ARG A 37 -11.64 7.54 4.21
N GLY A 38 -11.21 6.25 4.13
CA GLY A 38 -9.83 5.85 4.38
C GLY A 38 -9.03 5.73 3.07
N TRP A 39 -7.82 5.17 3.18
CA TRP A 39 -6.86 5.06 2.07
C TRP A 39 -7.09 3.86 1.14
N ILE A 40 -8.13 3.05 1.37
CA ILE A 40 -8.35 1.80 0.63
C ILE A 40 -8.65 2.09 -0.84
N ASN A 41 -9.49 3.09 -1.12
CA ASN A 41 -9.86 3.47 -2.48
C ASN A 41 -9.49 4.91 -2.85
N THR A 42 -8.66 5.59 -2.03
CA THR A 42 -8.26 6.97 -2.28
C THR A 42 -6.76 7.16 -2.07
N ASN A 43 -6.17 8.14 -2.74
CA ASN A 43 -4.84 8.62 -2.38
C ASN A 43 -4.61 10.06 -2.86
N ASN A 44 -3.52 10.68 -2.37
CA ASN A 44 -3.10 12.02 -2.73
C ASN A 44 -2.18 12.01 -3.95
N PHE A 45 -2.44 12.86 -4.91
CA PHE A 45 -1.65 13.03 -6.12
C PHE A 45 -1.30 14.50 -6.32
N LEU A 46 -0.25 14.76 -7.10
CA LEU A 46 0.12 16.11 -7.51
C LEU A 46 -0.74 16.54 -8.71
N VAL A 47 -1.63 17.51 -8.51
CA VAL A 47 -2.50 18.04 -9.57
C VAL A 47 -2.39 19.56 -9.57
N ASN A 48 -1.97 20.16 -10.69
CA ASN A 48 -1.73 21.60 -10.82
C ASN A 48 -0.81 22.19 -9.73
N GLY A 49 0.16 21.40 -9.26
CA GLY A 49 1.09 21.83 -8.20
C GLY A 49 0.53 21.74 -6.79
N GLU A 50 -0.64 21.15 -6.60
CA GLU A 50 -1.29 20.96 -5.30
C GLU A 50 -1.54 19.49 -4.99
N ARG A 51 -1.71 19.18 -3.70
CA ARG A 51 -2.12 17.85 -3.23
C ARG A 51 -3.63 17.69 -3.39
N ILE A 52 -4.04 16.83 -4.30
CA ILE A 52 -5.45 16.52 -4.55
C ILE A 52 -5.73 15.04 -4.28
N LEU A 53 -6.84 14.79 -3.58
CA LEU A 53 -7.33 13.43 -3.31
C LEU A 53 -8.06 12.90 -4.54
N LEU A 54 -7.54 11.82 -5.14
CA LEU A 54 -8.24 11.07 -6.18
C LEU A 54 -8.83 9.79 -5.56
N THR A 55 -10.03 9.44 -6.02
CA THR A 55 -10.83 8.35 -5.43
C THR A 55 -11.32 7.42 -6.51
N ILE A 56 -11.19 6.11 -6.31
CA ILE A 56 -11.84 5.08 -7.13
C ILE A 56 -13.33 5.02 -6.75
N SER A 57 -14.21 5.05 -7.73
CA SER A 57 -15.65 4.91 -7.54
C SER A 57 -16.03 3.47 -7.22
N LEU A 58 -16.84 3.27 -6.18
CA LEU A 58 -17.21 1.97 -5.64
C LEU A 58 -18.72 1.72 -5.71
N ASN A 59 -19.11 0.44 -5.83
CA ASN A 59 -20.50 0.00 -5.80
C ASN A 59 -20.95 -0.20 -4.34
N LYS A 60 -21.85 0.67 -3.85
CA LYS A 60 -22.51 0.54 -2.53
C LYS A 60 -21.56 0.11 -1.42
N SER A 61 -20.43 0.82 -1.28
CA SER A 61 -19.47 0.58 -0.21
C SER A 61 -20.08 0.92 1.16
N SER A 62 -19.74 0.12 2.18
CA SER A 62 -20.21 0.29 3.57
C SER A 62 -19.16 -0.24 4.53
N SER A 63 -19.06 0.37 5.72
CA SER A 63 -18.19 -0.12 6.81
C SER A 63 -18.60 -1.49 7.36
N ASN A 64 -19.78 -2.00 6.97
CA ASN A 64 -20.23 -3.34 7.33
C ASN A 64 -19.76 -4.42 6.35
N LYS A 65 -19.21 -4.04 5.20
CA LYS A 65 -18.60 -4.97 4.23
C LYS A 65 -17.11 -5.17 4.54
N LEU A 66 -16.60 -6.35 4.25
CA LEU A 66 -15.16 -6.60 4.20
C LEU A 66 -14.58 -5.95 2.91
N ILE A 67 -13.27 -5.67 2.92
CA ILE A 67 -12.61 -5.03 1.74
C ILE A 67 -12.77 -5.90 0.50
N ASN A 68 -12.65 -7.24 0.64
CA ASN A 68 -12.82 -8.20 -0.45
C ASN A 68 -14.27 -8.41 -0.92
N GLN A 69 -15.24 -7.74 -0.29
CA GLN A 69 -16.65 -7.72 -0.70
C GLN A 69 -17.06 -6.40 -1.37
N VAL A 70 -16.11 -5.47 -1.51
CA VAL A 70 -16.35 -4.18 -2.15
C VAL A 70 -15.95 -4.24 -3.62
N GLU A 71 -16.80 -3.71 -4.51
CA GLU A 71 -16.61 -3.73 -5.95
C GLU A 71 -16.30 -2.34 -6.50
N ILE A 72 -15.46 -2.28 -7.51
CA ILE A 72 -15.12 -1.09 -8.28
C ILE A 72 -16.13 -0.93 -9.42
N VAL A 73 -16.61 0.31 -9.63
CA VAL A 73 -17.40 0.71 -10.79
C VAL A 73 -16.68 1.73 -11.67
N ASP A 74 -15.47 2.13 -11.26
CA ASP A 74 -14.65 3.08 -12.02
C ASP A 74 -14.11 2.44 -13.30
N ASN A 75 -14.07 3.22 -14.38
CA ASN A 75 -13.41 2.85 -15.64
C ASN A 75 -12.03 3.49 -15.80
N PHE A 76 -11.55 4.20 -14.80
CA PHE A 76 -10.26 4.88 -14.70
C PHE A 76 -9.97 5.93 -15.80
N THR A 77 -10.91 6.23 -16.69
CA THR A 77 -10.72 7.20 -17.79
C THR A 77 -10.31 8.58 -17.27
N ASN A 78 -11.05 9.10 -16.27
CA ASN A 78 -10.74 10.40 -15.67
C ASN A 78 -9.45 10.38 -14.89
N PHE A 79 -9.15 9.29 -14.16
CA PHE A 79 -7.91 9.11 -13.45
C PHE A 79 -6.70 9.16 -14.41
N MET A 80 -6.72 8.35 -15.48
CA MET A 80 -5.65 8.30 -16.47
C MET A 80 -5.47 9.63 -17.20
N LYS A 81 -6.57 10.33 -17.53
CA LYS A 81 -6.51 11.69 -18.11
C LYS A 81 -5.84 12.68 -17.14
N THR A 82 -6.21 12.67 -15.86
CA THR A 82 -5.62 13.52 -14.82
C THR A 82 -4.13 13.24 -14.67
N VAL A 83 -3.72 11.96 -14.61
CA VAL A 83 -2.31 11.57 -14.55
C VAL A 83 -1.54 12.08 -15.77
N ARG A 84 -2.06 11.85 -16.99
CA ARG A 84 -1.41 12.32 -18.22
C ARG A 84 -1.23 13.84 -18.24
N GLN A 85 -2.24 14.60 -17.82
CA GLN A 85 -2.19 16.07 -17.80
C GLN A 85 -1.17 16.61 -16.81
N ASN A 86 -1.06 16.00 -15.62
CA ASN A 86 -0.25 16.54 -14.53
C ASN A 86 1.16 15.95 -14.46
N TYR A 87 1.35 14.70 -14.90
CA TYR A 87 2.65 14.01 -14.87
C TYR A 87 3.28 13.84 -16.26
N GLY A 88 2.62 14.27 -17.35
CA GLY A 88 3.09 14.07 -18.72
C GLY A 88 4.47 14.71 -19.02
N LYS A 89 4.93 15.66 -18.21
CA LYS A 89 6.25 16.27 -18.28
C LYS A 89 7.24 15.71 -17.26
N ALA A 90 6.86 14.73 -16.46
CA ALA A 90 7.73 14.10 -15.48
C ALA A 90 8.83 13.29 -16.19
N PRO A 91 10.07 13.25 -15.63
CA PRO A 91 11.21 12.59 -16.27
C PRO A 91 10.96 11.13 -16.65
N TYR A 92 10.24 10.38 -15.81
CA TYR A 92 10.01 8.95 -15.98
C TYR A 92 8.57 8.61 -16.41
N PHE A 93 7.82 9.61 -16.93
CA PHE A 93 6.44 9.41 -17.39
C PHE A 93 6.33 8.27 -18.43
N LYS A 94 7.25 8.21 -19.39
CA LYS A 94 7.22 7.22 -20.47
C LYS A 94 7.41 5.78 -19.97
N ASP A 95 8.09 5.60 -18.84
CA ASP A 95 8.35 4.29 -18.23
C ASP A 95 7.23 3.88 -17.27
N VAL A 96 6.68 4.85 -16.53
CA VAL A 96 5.69 4.61 -15.47
C VAL A 96 4.25 4.59 -16.01
N TYR A 97 3.94 5.36 -17.05
CA TYR A 97 2.59 5.42 -17.60
C TYR A 97 2.09 4.06 -18.14
N PRO A 98 2.90 3.26 -18.87
CA PRO A 98 2.53 1.91 -19.27
C PRO A 98 2.30 0.95 -18.09
N LEU A 99 3.02 1.12 -16.98
CA LEU A 99 2.76 0.37 -15.74
C LEU A 99 1.35 0.68 -15.20
N LEU A 100 0.96 1.96 -15.19
CA LEU A 100 -0.40 2.34 -14.79
C LEU A 100 -1.46 1.81 -15.74
N GLU A 101 -1.22 1.81 -17.05
CA GLU A 101 -2.14 1.24 -18.02
C GLU A 101 -2.40 -0.24 -17.73
N ARG A 102 -1.36 -1.04 -17.44
CA ARG A 102 -1.52 -2.45 -17.02
C ARG A 102 -2.32 -2.58 -15.73
N ILE A 103 -2.05 -1.71 -14.73
CA ILE A 103 -2.76 -1.74 -13.44
C ILE A 103 -4.26 -1.47 -13.65
N VAL A 104 -4.63 -0.45 -14.40
CA VAL A 104 -6.05 -0.07 -14.59
C VAL A 104 -6.80 -1.00 -15.55
N GLN A 105 -6.07 -1.76 -16.37
CA GLN A 105 -6.63 -2.78 -17.26
C GLN A 105 -6.84 -4.13 -16.58
N PHE A 106 -6.45 -4.28 -15.31
CA PHE A 106 -6.69 -5.51 -14.56
C PHE A 106 -8.20 -5.77 -14.44
N ASP A 107 -8.67 -6.85 -15.07
CA ASP A 107 -10.09 -7.17 -15.22
C ASP A 107 -10.63 -7.93 -14.01
N ASP A 108 -10.58 -7.30 -12.83
CA ASP A 108 -11.21 -7.78 -11.62
C ASP A 108 -11.85 -6.60 -10.87
N LYS A 109 -13.14 -6.69 -10.63
CA LYS A 109 -13.89 -5.63 -9.95
C LYS A 109 -13.77 -5.67 -8.42
N CYS A 110 -13.22 -6.71 -7.83
CA CYS A 110 -12.98 -6.76 -6.39
C CYS A 110 -11.89 -5.77 -5.99
N LEU A 111 -12.24 -4.80 -5.12
CA LEU A 111 -11.35 -3.73 -4.70
C LEU A 111 -10.04 -4.25 -4.07
N SER A 112 -10.14 -5.30 -3.23
CA SER A 112 -8.94 -5.85 -2.59
C SER A 112 -8.00 -6.52 -3.60
N ARG A 113 -8.52 -7.27 -4.57
CA ARG A 113 -7.73 -7.92 -5.61
C ARG A 113 -7.11 -6.92 -6.59
N PHE A 114 -7.87 -5.89 -6.96
CA PHE A 114 -7.34 -4.78 -7.76
C PHE A 114 -6.18 -4.07 -7.07
N ASN A 115 -6.35 -3.70 -5.79
CA ASN A 115 -5.29 -3.05 -5.03
C ASN A 115 -4.09 -3.98 -4.83
N ALA A 116 -4.30 -5.27 -4.55
CA ALA A 116 -3.24 -6.26 -4.41
C ALA A 116 -2.44 -6.41 -5.72
N ASN A 117 -3.13 -6.44 -6.88
CA ASN A 117 -2.49 -6.45 -8.19
C ASN A 117 -1.66 -5.19 -8.41
N SER A 118 -2.23 -4.01 -8.15
CA SER A 118 -1.53 -2.72 -8.25
C SER A 118 -0.25 -2.69 -7.41
N ILE A 119 -0.31 -3.17 -6.16
CA ILE A 119 0.85 -3.26 -5.27
C ILE A 119 1.91 -4.21 -5.84
N LYS A 120 1.53 -5.40 -6.31
CA LYS A 120 2.44 -6.40 -6.89
C LYS A 120 3.11 -5.87 -8.17
N GLU A 121 2.36 -5.22 -9.08
CA GLU A 121 2.89 -4.62 -10.30
C GLU A 121 3.95 -3.55 -9.99
N ILE A 122 3.72 -2.72 -8.99
CA ILE A 122 4.69 -1.70 -8.54
C ILE A 122 5.92 -2.37 -7.90
N CYS A 123 5.73 -3.41 -7.08
CA CYS A 123 6.85 -4.17 -6.52
C CYS A 123 7.70 -4.82 -7.60
N ASN A 124 7.09 -5.42 -8.62
CA ASN A 124 7.78 -5.99 -9.78
C ASN A 124 8.58 -4.90 -10.52
N TYR A 125 8.00 -3.73 -10.77
CA TYR A 125 8.68 -2.61 -11.41
C TYR A 125 9.89 -2.13 -10.61
N LEU A 126 9.81 -2.13 -9.28
CA LEU A 126 10.89 -1.73 -8.37
C LEU A 126 11.91 -2.85 -8.07
N GLY A 127 11.66 -4.09 -8.51
CA GLY A 127 12.50 -5.24 -8.20
C GLY A 127 12.40 -5.71 -6.75
N ILE A 128 11.26 -5.53 -6.09
CA ILE A 128 11.00 -6.00 -4.72
C ILE A 128 10.50 -7.45 -4.78
N ASN A 129 11.23 -8.37 -4.13
CA ASN A 129 11.00 -9.83 -4.20
C ASN A 129 10.29 -10.41 -2.97
N THR A 130 9.52 -9.61 -2.23
CA THR A 130 8.77 -10.05 -1.05
C THR A 130 7.65 -11.01 -1.45
N THR A 131 7.47 -12.11 -0.71
CA THR A 131 6.38 -13.08 -0.94
C THR A 131 5.04 -12.51 -0.47
N PHE A 132 4.06 -12.43 -1.37
CA PHE A 132 2.71 -11.96 -1.05
C PHE A 132 1.76 -13.11 -0.73
N LEU A 133 0.99 -12.94 0.35
CA LEU A 133 -0.10 -13.81 0.77
C LEU A 133 -1.39 -12.99 0.86
N ILE A 134 -2.53 -13.63 0.64
CA ILE A 134 -3.86 -13.01 0.83
C ILE A 134 -4.44 -13.53 2.14
N SER A 135 -4.89 -12.63 3.00
CA SER A 135 -5.39 -12.99 4.34
C SER A 135 -6.60 -13.91 4.28
N SER A 136 -7.53 -13.67 3.35
CA SER A 136 -8.73 -14.52 3.18
C SER A 136 -8.42 -15.94 2.72
N ASP A 137 -7.26 -16.19 2.11
CA ASP A 137 -6.84 -17.51 1.65
C ASP A 137 -6.13 -18.33 2.75
N LEU A 138 -5.79 -17.71 3.88
CA LEU A 138 -5.10 -18.38 4.98
C LEU A 138 -6.08 -19.23 5.81
N PRO A 139 -5.70 -20.48 6.20
CA PRO A 139 -6.53 -21.36 7.03
C PRO A 139 -6.52 -20.92 8.50
N LYS A 140 -7.18 -19.82 8.81
CA LYS A 140 -7.26 -19.20 10.14
C LYS A 140 -8.69 -19.10 10.65
N ASP A 141 -8.87 -18.82 11.94
CA ASP A 141 -10.18 -18.52 12.51
C ASP A 141 -10.71 -17.18 11.97
N CYS A 142 -11.74 -17.25 11.10
CA CYS A 142 -12.37 -16.08 10.49
C CYS A 142 -13.18 -15.23 11.48
N SER A 143 -13.52 -15.75 12.66
CA SER A 143 -14.26 -15.01 13.70
C SER A 143 -13.40 -13.97 14.42
N LEU A 144 -12.08 -14.15 14.43
CA LEU A 144 -11.12 -13.25 15.05
C LEU A 144 -11.10 -11.87 14.38
N LYS A 145 -10.90 -10.82 15.20
CA LYS A 145 -10.85 -9.42 14.76
C LYS A 145 -9.66 -8.69 15.39
N GLY A 146 -9.27 -7.56 14.79
CA GLY A 146 -8.23 -6.67 15.33
C GLY A 146 -6.92 -7.39 15.63
N ILE A 147 -6.38 -7.18 16.83
CA ILE A 147 -5.09 -7.73 17.27
C ILE A 147 -5.09 -9.25 17.23
N ALA A 148 -6.16 -9.91 17.71
CA ALA A 148 -6.24 -11.37 17.78
C ALA A 148 -6.07 -12.00 16.39
N LYS A 149 -6.69 -11.43 15.33
CA LYS A 149 -6.52 -11.89 13.95
C LYS A 149 -5.07 -11.70 13.46
N GLY A 150 -4.43 -10.58 13.80
CA GLY A 150 -3.03 -10.31 13.46
C GLY A 150 -2.07 -11.31 14.12
N ILE A 151 -2.25 -11.61 15.40
CA ILE A 151 -1.47 -12.58 16.14
C ILE A 151 -1.66 -13.99 15.56
N GLU A 152 -2.90 -14.36 15.24
CA GLU A 152 -3.20 -15.67 14.63
C GLU A 152 -2.47 -15.85 13.29
N ILE A 153 -2.47 -14.84 12.43
CA ILE A 153 -1.70 -14.85 11.18
C ILE A 153 -0.20 -15.00 11.45
N CYS A 154 0.34 -14.26 12.42
CA CYS A 154 1.75 -14.36 12.81
C CYS A 154 2.12 -15.78 13.27
N LYS A 155 1.28 -16.40 14.11
CA LYS A 155 1.47 -17.77 14.60
C LYS A 155 1.40 -18.79 13.46
N LEU A 156 0.37 -18.71 12.62
CA LEU A 156 0.15 -19.59 11.46
C LEU A 156 1.37 -19.57 10.53
N LEU A 157 1.97 -18.40 10.34
CA LEU A 157 3.11 -18.22 9.43
C LEU A 157 4.47 -18.38 10.12
N GLN A 158 4.51 -18.77 11.41
CA GLN A 158 5.74 -18.96 12.21
C GLN A 158 6.64 -17.71 12.19
N THR A 159 6.06 -16.56 12.55
CA THR A 159 6.70 -15.25 12.48
C THR A 159 7.55 -15.01 13.74
N ASP A 160 8.81 -14.64 13.55
CA ASP A 160 9.70 -14.19 14.64
C ASP A 160 9.59 -12.68 14.85
N VAL A 161 9.45 -11.94 13.75
CA VAL A 161 9.41 -10.48 13.75
C VAL A 161 8.19 -9.99 12.95
N TYR A 162 7.30 -9.28 13.61
CA TYR A 162 6.20 -8.59 12.97
C TYR A 162 6.55 -7.11 12.82
N ILE A 163 6.48 -6.59 11.58
CA ILE A 163 6.70 -5.17 11.30
C ILE A 163 5.39 -4.55 10.84
N ASN A 164 4.95 -3.50 11.52
CA ASN A 164 3.76 -2.73 11.15
C ASN A 164 4.13 -1.29 10.80
N ALA A 165 3.27 -0.56 10.13
CA ALA A 165 3.45 0.87 9.89
C ALA A 165 3.33 1.65 11.22
N ILE A 166 3.97 2.82 11.29
CA ILE A 166 4.00 3.69 12.50
C ILE A 166 2.61 3.98 13.07
N GLY A 167 1.59 4.10 12.22
CA GLY A 167 0.19 4.31 12.65
C GLY A 167 -0.38 3.18 13.51
N GLY A 168 0.19 1.98 13.40
CA GLY A 168 -0.21 0.80 14.18
C GLY A 168 0.11 0.89 15.67
N GLN A 169 1.00 1.80 16.11
CA GLN A 169 1.31 2.02 17.53
C GLN A 169 0.08 2.38 18.38
N LYS A 170 -0.95 2.94 17.76
CA LYS A 170 -2.21 3.25 18.43
C LYS A 170 -3.08 2.03 18.71
N LEU A 171 -2.81 0.91 18.00
CA LEU A 171 -3.64 -0.30 18.02
C LEU A 171 -2.92 -1.50 18.63
N TYR A 172 -1.59 -1.58 18.48
CA TYR A 172 -0.78 -2.74 18.84
C TYR A 172 0.24 -2.37 19.92
N LYS A 173 0.35 -3.23 20.94
CA LYS A 173 1.38 -3.13 21.99
C LYS A 173 2.39 -4.25 21.80
N LYS A 174 3.68 -3.98 22.05
CA LYS A 174 4.76 -4.96 21.92
C LYS A 174 4.56 -6.15 22.86
N GLU A 175 4.01 -5.88 24.04
CA GLU A 175 3.75 -6.88 25.08
C GLU A 175 2.75 -7.95 24.62
N ASP A 176 1.72 -7.57 23.84
CA ASP A 176 0.71 -8.48 23.33
C ASP A 176 1.31 -9.56 22.38
N PHE A 177 2.33 -9.19 21.61
CA PHE A 177 3.02 -10.08 20.67
C PHE A 177 4.13 -10.88 21.38
N ALA A 178 4.80 -10.28 22.38
CA ALA A 178 5.85 -10.94 23.16
C ALA A 178 5.35 -12.18 23.91
N LEU A 179 4.07 -12.25 24.26
CA LEU A 179 3.42 -13.45 24.84
C LEU A 179 3.47 -14.68 23.90
N TYR A 180 3.78 -14.48 22.63
CA TYR A 180 3.86 -15.51 21.60
C TYR A 180 5.27 -15.59 20.97
N ASP A 181 6.29 -15.07 21.65
CA ASP A 181 7.68 -15.00 21.18
C ASP A 181 7.84 -14.21 19.86
N ILE A 182 6.96 -13.25 19.59
CA ILE A 182 6.98 -12.40 18.40
C ILE A 182 7.48 -11.00 18.76
N VAL A 183 8.56 -10.56 18.12
CA VAL A 183 9.07 -9.19 18.29
C VAL A 183 8.30 -8.24 17.37
N LEU A 184 7.63 -7.24 17.94
CA LEU A 184 6.90 -6.22 17.16
C LEU A 184 7.77 -4.96 16.98
N TYR A 185 7.94 -4.54 15.73
CA TYR A 185 8.50 -3.25 15.35
C TYR A 185 7.49 -2.40 14.58
N PHE A 186 7.68 -1.08 14.66
CA PHE A 186 6.95 -0.13 13.83
C PHE A 186 7.90 0.55 12.86
N LEU A 187 7.55 0.55 11.58
CA LEU A 187 8.31 1.22 10.53
C LEU A 187 7.91 2.68 10.46
N GLN A 188 8.86 3.56 10.73
CA GLN A 188 8.73 5.00 10.60
C GLN A 188 9.56 5.47 9.39
N THR A 189 8.89 6.00 8.37
CA THR A 189 9.53 6.63 7.22
C THR A 189 10.33 7.86 7.66
N ASP A 190 11.57 7.98 7.23
CA ASP A 190 12.37 9.18 7.43
C ASP A 190 11.85 10.35 6.57
N ASN A 191 12.41 11.55 6.79
CA ASN A 191 12.11 12.70 5.93
C ASN A 191 12.65 12.45 4.52
N ILE A 192 11.73 12.24 3.57
CA ILE A 192 12.04 12.02 2.17
C ILE A 192 11.72 13.27 1.38
N SER A 193 12.65 13.69 0.54
CA SER A 193 12.44 14.74 -0.45
C SER A 193 13.12 14.38 -1.77
N TYR A 194 12.55 14.82 -2.89
CA TYR A 194 13.06 14.68 -4.25
C TYR A 194 12.51 15.83 -5.11
N LYS A 195 13.10 16.03 -6.29
CA LYS A 195 12.66 17.09 -7.19
C LYS A 195 11.35 16.71 -7.86
N GLN A 196 10.30 17.49 -7.66
CA GLN A 196 9.02 17.46 -8.39
C GLN A 196 9.02 18.52 -9.51
N LEU A 197 7.94 18.61 -10.31
CA LEU A 197 7.84 19.58 -11.40
C LEU A 197 8.00 21.03 -10.92
N ASN A 198 7.47 21.35 -9.75
CA ASN A 198 7.55 22.67 -9.12
C ASN A 198 8.68 22.71 -8.08
N ASN A 199 9.19 23.89 -7.77
CA ASN A 199 10.31 24.05 -6.82
C ASN A 199 9.94 23.75 -5.35
N VAL A 200 8.65 23.71 -5.00
CA VAL A 200 8.18 23.40 -3.64
C VAL A 200 7.81 21.93 -3.58
N PHE A 201 8.49 21.18 -2.72
CA PHE A 201 8.21 19.76 -2.51
C PHE A 201 6.93 19.54 -1.72
N ILE A 202 6.03 18.69 -2.23
CA ILE A 202 4.81 18.28 -1.56
C ILE A 202 5.00 16.83 -1.07
N PRO A 203 5.10 16.59 0.25
CA PRO A 203 5.32 15.27 0.83
C PRO A 203 4.04 14.42 0.88
N ASN A 204 4.22 13.11 1.17
CA ASN A 204 3.15 12.16 1.45
C ASN A 204 2.13 12.01 0.31
N LEU A 205 2.61 12.06 -0.94
CA LEU A 205 1.84 11.69 -2.11
C LEU A 205 1.89 10.17 -2.35
N SER A 206 1.04 9.71 -3.26
CA SER A 206 1.06 8.34 -3.79
C SER A 206 2.46 7.96 -4.27
N ILE A 207 2.81 6.67 -4.22
CA ILE A 207 4.03 6.13 -4.81
C ILE A 207 4.19 6.53 -6.28
N LEU A 208 3.09 6.77 -6.98
CA LEU A 208 3.12 7.24 -8.37
C LEU A 208 3.99 8.50 -8.52
N ASP A 209 3.87 9.45 -7.60
CA ASP A 209 4.67 10.68 -7.63
C ASP A 209 6.16 10.35 -7.49
N VAL A 210 6.53 9.46 -6.58
CA VAL A 210 7.92 8.98 -6.43
C VAL A 210 8.43 8.38 -7.73
N LEU A 211 7.66 7.49 -8.36
CA LEU A 211 8.06 6.81 -9.60
C LEU A 211 8.17 7.76 -10.78
N MET A 212 7.29 8.75 -10.89
CA MET A 212 7.32 9.74 -11.98
C MET A 212 8.55 10.65 -11.94
N PHE A 213 9.13 10.88 -10.76
CA PHE A 213 10.23 11.82 -10.56
C PHE A 213 11.57 11.19 -10.20
N ASN A 214 11.64 9.90 -10.00
CA ASN A 214 12.87 9.20 -9.63
C ASN A 214 13.13 8.00 -10.54
N SER A 215 14.41 7.72 -10.84
CA SER A 215 14.80 6.46 -11.45
C SER A 215 14.45 5.28 -10.52
N ILE A 216 14.39 4.06 -11.06
CA ILE A 216 14.22 2.84 -10.24
C ILE A 216 15.30 2.77 -9.14
N LYS A 217 16.55 3.12 -9.47
CA LYS A 217 17.66 3.14 -8.52
C LYS A 217 17.42 4.16 -7.40
N ASP A 218 17.03 5.39 -7.74
CA ASP A 218 16.79 6.45 -6.75
C ASP A 218 15.55 6.13 -5.90
N ALA A 219 14.47 5.64 -6.53
CA ALA A 219 13.28 5.18 -5.81
C ALA A 219 13.62 4.08 -4.79
N ASN A 220 14.45 3.09 -5.19
CA ASN A 220 14.94 2.06 -4.27
C ASN A 220 15.78 2.64 -3.13
N SER A 221 16.61 3.66 -3.37
CA SER A 221 17.35 4.34 -2.32
C SER A 221 16.44 5.08 -1.33
N LEU A 222 15.30 5.61 -1.80
CA LEU A 222 14.28 6.21 -0.94
C LEU A 222 13.51 5.15 -0.12
N LEU A 223 13.35 3.94 -0.66
CA LEU A 223 12.72 2.82 0.06
C LEU A 223 13.56 2.34 1.26
N ASP A 224 14.85 2.62 1.30
CA ASP A 224 15.72 2.24 2.42
C ASP A 224 15.78 3.32 3.52
N LYS A 225 15.09 4.47 3.34
CA LYS A 225 15.05 5.59 4.30
C LYS A 225 13.91 5.43 5.31
N TYR A 226 14.11 4.57 6.28
CA TYR A 226 13.19 4.37 7.41
C TYR A 226 13.92 3.89 8.66
N LYS A 227 13.22 3.90 9.78
CA LYS A 227 13.66 3.34 11.07
C LYS A 227 12.65 2.32 11.57
N LEU A 228 13.16 1.29 12.26
CA LEU A 228 12.34 0.37 13.06
C LEU A 228 12.45 0.81 14.52
N ILE A 229 11.29 1.03 15.17
CA ILE A 229 11.17 1.49 16.56
C ILE A 229 10.33 0.53 17.38
#